data_e8178dab058562ab969f70ddc678225d
#
_entry.id   e8178dab058562ab969f70ddc678225d
#
_cell.length_a   1.000
_cell.length_b   1.000
_cell.length_c   1.000
_cell.angle_alpha   90.00
_cell.angle_beta   90.00
_cell.angle_gamma   90.00
#
_symmetry.space_group_name_H-M   'P 1'
#
loop_
_entity.id
_entity.type
_entity.pdbx_description
1 polymer ?
#
loop_
_entity_poly.entity_id
_entity_poly.type
_entity_poly.pdbx_seq_one_letter_code
_entity_poly.pdbx_strand_id
1 'polypeptide(L)'
;MNHYLHAKADDAAEAIENYISMHNLNPHDRIPSERAMAEELGINRTTCREALKRLENEHILYSIVGSGTYVAPPKLRTSIGMGFSLDAYCEANGFKRSNKLIYCYQTLATDYISKILGLSPYSPIYIIKRLRFINQKPAMIETTHLSEAMFPELLRKMKENETQSLYALMKNVIPTHHSYNVSMNICDIDNAVLLGIETNSPLLNFSIISKDSNNNVIEYCQSLRRIDRCCINASFKNC
;
A
#
# COMPACT_ATOMS: atom_id res chain seq x y z
N MET A 1 -4.72 -14.31 33.87
CA MET A 1 -4.22 -15.58 33.31
C MET A 1 -3.90 -15.48 31.81
N ASN A 2 -4.39 -14.47 31.06
CA ASN A 2 -4.15 -14.34 29.61
C ASN A 2 -2.78 -13.74 29.21
N HIS A 3 -2.14 -12.95 30.05
CA HIS A 3 -0.87 -12.26 29.70
C HIS A 3 0.31 -13.22 29.46
N TYR A 4 0.34 -14.34 30.16
CA TYR A 4 1.43 -15.33 30.06
C TYR A 4 1.33 -16.22 28.80
N LEU A 5 0.13 -16.39 28.26
CA LEU A 5 -0.11 -17.15 27.03
C LEU A 5 0.26 -16.31 25.78
N HIS A 6 0.00 -15.01 25.80
CA HIS A 6 0.36 -14.10 24.72
C HIS A 6 1.89 -13.97 24.57
N ALA A 7 2.65 -13.83 25.66
CA ALA A 7 4.11 -13.79 25.59
C ALA A 7 4.70 -15.03 24.92
N LYS A 8 4.18 -16.23 25.26
CA LYS A 8 4.63 -17.49 24.63
C LYS A 8 4.26 -17.62 23.16
N ALA A 9 3.13 -17.05 22.73
CA ALA A 9 2.74 -17.02 21.32
C ALA A 9 3.58 -16.02 20.52
N ASP A 10 4.01 -14.92 21.14
CA ASP A 10 4.89 -13.93 20.56
C ASP A 10 6.28 -14.51 20.33
N ASP A 11 6.86 -15.17 21.34
CA ASP A 11 8.15 -15.89 21.23
C ASP A 11 8.10 -16.99 20.16
N ALA A 12 6.95 -17.69 20.07
CA ALA A 12 6.75 -18.72 19.07
C ALA A 12 6.62 -18.15 17.64
N ALA A 13 5.98 -16.99 17.48
CA ALA A 13 5.88 -16.30 16.19
C ALA A 13 7.26 -15.86 15.70
N GLU A 14 8.07 -15.27 16.57
CA GLU A 14 9.47 -14.91 16.27
C GLU A 14 10.31 -16.13 15.92
N ALA A 15 10.14 -17.26 16.62
CA ALA A 15 10.84 -18.51 16.30
C ALA A 15 10.45 -19.04 14.92
N ILE A 16 9.18 -18.92 14.50
CA ILE A 16 8.73 -19.30 13.15
C ILE A 16 9.32 -18.38 12.09
N GLU A 17 9.38 -17.06 12.33
CA GLU A 17 10.03 -16.11 11.41
C GLU A 17 11.53 -16.44 11.26
N ASN A 18 12.21 -16.73 12.37
CA ASN A 18 13.60 -17.19 12.34
C ASN A 18 13.76 -18.48 11.57
N TYR A 19 12.84 -19.44 11.73
CA TYR A 19 12.83 -20.68 10.94
C TYR A 19 12.75 -20.38 9.43
N ILE A 20 11.83 -19.50 9.01
CA ILE A 20 11.68 -19.09 7.60
C ILE A 20 13.01 -18.53 7.06
N SER A 21 13.64 -17.66 7.84
CA SER A 21 14.91 -17.03 7.47
C SER A 21 16.07 -18.02 7.39
N MET A 22 16.24 -18.87 8.39
CA MET A 22 17.34 -19.85 8.48
C MET A 22 17.27 -20.91 7.36
N HIS A 23 16.05 -21.28 6.96
CA HIS A 23 15.83 -22.25 5.88
C HIS A 23 15.74 -21.60 4.50
N ASN A 24 15.95 -20.25 4.42
CA ASN A 24 15.87 -19.47 3.18
C ASN A 24 14.56 -19.71 2.41
N LEU A 25 13.44 -19.82 3.11
CA LEU A 25 12.16 -20.04 2.47
C LEU A 25 11.72 -18.79 1.70
N ASN A 26 11.40 -18.98 0.43
CA ASN A 26 10.96 -17.92 -0.47
C ASN A 26 9.45 -17.69 -0.39
N PRO A 27 8.95 -16.58 -0.90
CA PRO A 27 7.52 -16.39 -1.10
C PRO A 27 6.87 -17.56 -1.83
N HIS A 28 5.76 -18.05 -1.29
CA HIS A 28 5.01 -19.22 -1.74
C HIS A 28 5.63 -20.59 -1.40
N ASP A 29 6.75 -20.63 -0.70
CA ASP A 29 7.25 -21.87 -0.15
C ASP A 29 6.35 -22.33 1.00
N ARG A 30 6.14 -23.64 1.07
CA ARG A 30 5.32 -24.23 2.10
C ARG A 30 6.14 -24.40 3.38
N ILE A 31 5.59 -23.99 4.53
CA ILE A 31 6.18 -24.27 5.83
C ILE A 31 5.74 -25.66 6.34
N PRO A 32 6.45 -26.24 7.31
CA PRO A 32 6.02 -27.46 7.98
C PRO A 32 4.59 -27.37 8.53
N SER A 33 3.93 -28.52 8.64
CA SER A 33 2.60 -28.57 9.25
C SER A 33 2.64 -28.09 10.71
N GLU A 34 1.52 -27.60 11.26
CA GLU A 34 1.40 -27.19 12.67
C GLU A 34 2.04 -28.22 13.64
N ARG A 35 1.81 -29.52 13.39
CA ARG A 35 2.39 -30.56 14.21
C ARG A 35 3.93 -30.63 14.09
N ALA A 36 4.44 -30.66 12.85
CA ALA A 36 5.85 -30.74 12.62
C ALA A 36 6.60 -29.50 13.12
N MET A 37 6.02 -28.30 12.94
CA MET A 37 6.58 -27.06 13.44
C MET A 37 6.62 -27.02 14.97
N ALA A 38 5.56 -27.49 15.63
CA ALA A 38 5.53 -27.57 17.09
C ALA A 38 6.60 -28.55 17.65
N GLU A 39 6.78 -29.70 17.01
CA GLU A 39 7.82 -30.69 17.33
C GLU A 39 9.22 -30.08 17.15
N GLU A 40 9.48 -29.42 16.03
CA GLU A 40 10.78 -28.81 15.70
C GLU A 40 11.18 -27.66 16.62
N LEU A 41 10.22 -26.82 16.96
CA LEU A 41 10.45 -25.68 17.88
C LEU A 41 10.37 -26.06 19.36
N GLY A 42 10.02 -27.31 19.70
CA GLY A 42 9.88 -27.76 21.09
C GLY A 42 8.75 -27.06 21.86
N ILE A 43 7.70 -26.62 21.17
CA ILE A 43 6.54 -25.91 21.76
C ILE A 43 5.27 -26.78 21.68
N ASN A 44 4.28 -26.45 22.50
CA ASN A 44 3.01 -27.18 22.40
C ASN A 44 2.21 -26.72 21.15
N ARG A 45 1.33 -27.59 20.64
CA ARG A 45 0.55 -27.35 19.43
C ARG A 45 -0.38 -26.14 19.53
N THR A 46 -0.94 -25.85 20.71
CA THR A 46 -1.81 -24.69 20.91
C THR A 46 -1.04 -23.38 20.71
N THR A 47 0.14 -23.26 21.33
CA THR A 47 1.01 -22.08 21.17
C THR A 47 1.47 -21.95 19.71
N CYS A 48 1.83 -23.05 19.05
CA CYS A 48 2.20 -23.02 17.62
C CYS A 48 1.05 -22.53 16.74
N ARG A 49 -0.18 -23.03 16.98
CA ARG A 49 -1.38 -22.59 16.25
C ARG A 49 -1.67 -21.11 16.45
N GLU A 50 -1.57 -20.60 17.68
CA GLU A 50 -1.76 -19.18 17.96
C GLU A 50 -0.71 -18.31 17.28
N ALA A 51 0.55 -18.74 17.27
CA ALA A 51 1.63 -18.08 16.57
C ALA A 51 1.41 -18.07 15.04
N LEU A 52 1.05 -19.20 14.44
CA LEU A 52 0.73 -19.28 13.03
C LEU A 52 -0.44 -18.38 12.64
N LYS A 53 -1.53 -18.38 13.45
CA LYS A 53 -2.67 -17.49 13.23
C LYS A 53 -2.30 -16.01 13.34
N ARG A 54 -1.41 -15.66 14.27
CA ARG A 54 -0.86 -14.32 14.37
C ARG A 54 -0.10 -13.93 13.10
N LEU A 55 0.83 -14.77 12.64
CA LEU A 55 1.61 -14.51 11.43
C LEU A 55 0.73 -14.45 10.17
N GLU A 56 -0.38 -15.19 10.13
CA GLU A 56 -1.41 -15.04 9.08
C GLU A 56 -2.11 -13.67 9.15
N ASN A 57 -2.51 -13.22 10.35
CA ASN A 57 -3.11 -11.91 10.55
C ASN A 57 -2.14 -10.77 10.19
N GLU A 58 -0.85 -10.95 10.45
CA GLU A 58 0.22 -10.02 10.07
C GLU A 58 0.59 -10.13 8.57
N HIS A 59 -0.02 -11.09 7.86
CA HIS A 59 0.24 -11.39 6.45
C HIS A 59 1.72 -11.72 6.17
N ILE A 60 2.38 -12.38 7.09
CA ILE A 60 3.69 -13.00 6.92
C ILE A 60 3.52 -14.42 6.36
N LEU A 61 2.44 -15.07 6.74
CA LEU A 61 2.00 -16.36 6.23
C LEU A 61 0.63 -16.24 5.58
N TYR A 62 0.26 -17.25 4.79
CA TYR A 62 -1.11 -17.46 4.33
C TYR A 62 -1.42 -18.95 4.23
N SER A 63 -2.66 -19.35 4.49
CA SER A 63 -3.09 -20.74 4.42
C SER A 63 -4.01 -20.99 3.23
N ILE A 64 -3.85 -22.17 2.63
CA ILE A 64 -4.77 -22.69 1.62
C ILE A 64 -5.43 -23.93 2.22
N VAL A 65 -6.76 -23.89 2.33
CA VAL A 65 -7.55 -24.99 2.91
C VAL A 65 -7.23 -26.30 2.18
N GLY A 66 -6.89 -27.36 2.93
CA GLY A 66 -6.52 -28.67 2.39
C GLY A 66 -5.13 -28.78 1.78
N SER A 67 -4.39 -27.66 1.67
CA SER A 67 -3.05 -27.63 1.07
C SER A 67 -1.93 -27.38 2.08
N GLY A 68 -2.08 -26.39 2.94
CA GLY A 68 -1.12 -26.05 3.98
C GLY A 68 -0.92 -24.55 4.16
N THR A 69 0.11 -24.19 4.92
CA THR A 69 0.52 -22.81 5.20
C THR A 69 1.79 -22.47 4.43
N TYR A 70 1.87 -21.26 3.91
CA TYR A 70 2.89 -20.79 2.98
C TYR A 70 3.43 -19.45 3.40
N VAL A 71 4.68 -19.14 3.04
CA VAL A 71 5.28 -17.81 3.21
C VAL A 71 4.59 -16.83 2.29
N ALA A 72 4.11 -15.71 2.85
CA ALA A 72 3.46 -14.68 2.06
C ALA A 72 4.48 -13.87 1.24
N PRO A 73 4.09 -13.34 0.08
CA PRO A 73 4.94 -12.43 -0.67
C PRO A 73 5.20 -11.15 0.13
N PRO A 74 6.39 -10.54 -0.02
CA PRO A 74 6.72 -9.33 0.70
C PRO A 74 5.72 -8.22 0.39
N LYS A 75 5.37 -7.46 1.42
CA LYS A 75 4.52 -6.28 1.26
C LYS A 75 5.30 -5.13 0.62
N LEU A 76 4.60 -4.35 -0.18
CA LEU A 76 5.12 -3.07 -0.65
C LEU A 76 5.32 -2.14 0.54
N ARG A 77 6.56 -1.77 0.83
CA ARG A 77 6.89 -0.85 1.92
C ARG A 77 6.80 0.59 1.43
N THR A 78 5.97 1.40 2.07
CA THR A 78 5.94 2.84 1.84
C THR A 78 6.83 3.51 2.87
N SER A 79 7.97 4.05 2.42
CA SER A 79 8.87 4.82 3.29
C SER A 79 8.36 6.25 3.40
N ILE A 80 7.97 6.67 4.60
CA ILE A 80 7.59 8.04 4.91
C ILE A 80 8.86 8.82 5.24
N GLY A 81 9.05 9.98 4.61
CA GLY A 81 10.17 10.90 4.87
C GLY A 81 11.39 10.74 3.96
N MET A 82 11.43 9.76 3.06
CA MET A 82 12.60 9.54 2.19
C MET A 82 12.38 9.94 0.71
N GLY A 83 11.29 10.59 0.35
CA GLY A 83 11.08 11.19 -0.99
C GLY A 83 11.05 10.21 -2.18
N PHE A 84 10.97 8.90 -1.93
CA PHE A 84 10.94 7.92 -2.99
C PHE A 84 9.56 7.84 -3.66
N SER A 85 9.55 7.94 -4.99
CA SER A 85 8.35 7.59 -5.75
C SER A 85 8.07 6.10 -5.58
N LEU A 86 6.79 5.72 -5.52
CA LEU A 86 6.38 4.32 -5.52
C LEU A 86 6.99 3.54 -6.69
N ASP A 87 7.14 4.21 -7.81
CA ASP A 87 7.71 3.64 -9.02
C ASP A 87 9.18 3.26 -8.83
N ALA A 88 9.99 4.17 -8.26
CA ALA A 88 11.40 3.89 -7.96
C ALA A 88 11.56 2.77 -6.91
N TYR A 89 10.69 2.73 -5.91
CA TYR A 89 10.71 1.63 -4.93
C TYR A 89 10.39 0.28 -5.58
N CYS A 90 9.36 0.21 -6.43
CA CYS A 90 9.00 -1.03 -7.13
C CYS A 90 10.15 -1.53 -8.00
N GLU A 91 10.78 -0.63 -8.75
CA GLU A 91 11.90 -0.97 -9.62
C GLU A 91 13.11 -1.50 -8.82
N ALA A 92 13.49 -0.78 -7.76
CA ALA A 92 14.62 -1.18 -6.90
C ALA A 92 14.41 -2.52 -6.16
N ASN A 93 13.15 -2.93 -5.94
CA ASN A 93 12.80 -4.16 -5.22
C ASN A 93 12.20 -5.26 -6.12
N GLY A 94 12.26 -5.11 -7.44
CA GLY A 94 11.80 -6.12 -8.40
C GLY A 94 10.29 -6.31 -8.46
N PHE A 95 9.49 -5.38 -7.95
CA PHE A 95 8.03 -5.43 -8.07
C PHE A 95 7.59 -5.02 -9.47
N LYS A 96 6.80 -5.87 -10.12
CA LYS A 96 6.13 -5.53 -11.38
C LYS A 96 4.89 -4.70 -11.08
N ARG A 97 4.86 -3.47 -11.57
CA ARG A 97 3.73 -2.56 -11.42
C ARG A 97 2.96 -2.37 -12.71
N SER A 98 1.67 -2.17 -12.60
CA SER A 98 0.82 -1.69 -13.69
C SER A 98 -0.33 -0.83 -13.14
N ASN A 99 -0.92 -0.04 -14.01
CA ASN A 99 -2.01 0.87 -13.67
C ASN A 99 -3.20 0.60 -14.60
N LYS A 100 -4.39 0.78 -14.06
CA LYS A 100 -5.64 0.87 -14.83
C LYS A 100 -6.31 2.19 -14.52
N LEU A 101 -6.58 3.01 -15.52
CA LEU A 101 -7.38 4.21 -15.39
C LEU A 101 -8.83 3.79 -15.12
N ILE A 102 -9.42 4.27 -14.04
CA ILE A 102 -10.84 4.04 -13.73
C ILE A 102 -11.66 5.19 -14.30
N TYR A 103 -11.27 6.42 -13.99
CA TYR A 103 -11.81 7.62 -14.62
C TYR A 103 -10.81 8.77 -14.56
N CYS A 104 -11.00 9.72 -15.48
CA CYS A 104 -10.31 10.98 -15.51
C CYS A 104 -11.26 12.03 -16.10
N TYR A 105 -11.53 13.10 -15.36
CA TYR A 105 -12.40 14.18 -15.81
C TYR A 105 -12.01 15.52 -15.20
N GLN A 106 -12.51 16.58 -15.83
CA GLN A 106 -12.40 17.96 -15.35
C GLN A 106 -13.64 18.33 -14.54
N THR A 107 -13.42 19.08 -13.46
CA THR A 107 -14.49 19.63 -12.62
C THR A 107 -14.01 20.91 -11.94
N LEU A 108 -14.88 21.55 -11.16
CA LEU A 108 -14.51 22.69 -10.32
C LEU A 108 -14.09 22.20 -8.93
N ALA A 109 -13.04 22.80 -8.39
CA ALA A 109 -12.55 22.49 -7.05
C ALA A 109 -13.60 22.90 -5.99
N THR A 110 -13.86 22.00 -5.04
CA THR A 110 -14.60 22.36 -3.82
C THR A 110 -13.75 23.30 -2.95
N ASP A 111 -14.37 23.99 -1.99
CA ASP A 111 -13.64 24.83 -1.03
C ASP A 111 -12.50 24.08 -0.32
N TYR A 112 -12.74 22.82 0.03
CA TYR A 112 -11.73 21.97 0.66
C TYR A 112 -10.55 21.70 -0.25
N ILE A 113 -10.79 21.28 -1.49
CA ILE A 113 -9.74 20.99 -2.48
C ILE A 113 -9.00 22.25 -2.91
N SER A 114 -9.72 23.38 -3.09
CA SER A 114 -9.10 24.67 -3.40
C SER A 114 -8.08 25.08 -2.33
N LYS A 115 -8.46 24.97 -1.06
CA LYS A 115 -7.55 25.28 0.07
C LYS A 115 -6.31 24.40 0.08
N ILE A 116 -6.47 23.09 -0.17
CA ILE A 116 -5.33 22.16 -0.20
C ILE A 116 -4.38 22.49 -1.36
N LEU A 117 -4.93 22.72 -2.56
CA LEU A 117 -4.14 22.99 -3.77
C LEU A 117 -3.65 24.45 -3.85
N GLY A 118 -4.04 25.33 -2.91
CA GLY A 118 -3.67 26.75 -2.96
C GLY A 118 -4.33 27.51 -4.13
N LEU A 119 -5.54 27.09 -4.53
CA LEU A 119 -6.28 27.64 -5.64
C LEU A 119 -7.41 28.56 -5.14
N SER A 120 -7.91 29.44 -6.03
CA SER A 120 -9.17 30.15 -5.79
C SER A 120 -10.34 29.15 -5.75
N PRO A 121 -11.40 29.43 -4.99
CA PRO A 121 -12.61 28.61 -5.02
C PRO A 121 -13.13 28.40 -6.45
N TYR A 122 -13.63 27.19 -6.70
CA TYR A 122 -14.17 26.80 -8.02
C TYR A 122 -13.18 26.85 -9.19
N SER A 123 -11.87 26.90 -8.93
CA SER A 123 -10.88 26.75 -9.99
C SER A 123 -11.00 25.39 -10.70
N PRO A 124 -10.81 25.33 -12.02
CA PRO A 124 -10.83 24.07 -12.75
C PRO A 124 -9.71 23.13 -12.31
N ILE A 125 -10.07 21.87 -12.05
CA ILE A 125 -9.16 20.81 -11.64
C ILE A 125 -9.43 19.53 -12.44
N TYR A 126 -8.45 18.66 -12.48
CA TYR A 126 -8.63 17.27 -12.89
C TYR A 126 -8.76 16.36 -11.68
N ILE A 127 -9.67 15.38 -11.78
CA ILE A 127 -9.76 14.24 -10.87
C ILE A 127 -9.43 12.99 -11.64
N ILE A 128 -8.43 12.24 -11.16
CA ILE A 128 -7.92 11.03 -11.81
C ILE A 128 -7.98 9.89 -10.81
N LYS A 129 -8.82 8.88 -11.05
CA LYS A 129 -8.87 7.66 -10.24
C LYS A 129 -8.19 6.51 -10.98
N ARG A 130 -7.23 5.88 -10.32
CA ARG A 130 -6.45 4.76 -10.87
C ARG A 130 -6.44 3.59 -9.91
N LEU A 131 -6.58 2.39 -10.45
CA LEU A 131 -6.29 1.15 -9.76
C LEU A 131 -4.84 0.75 -10.05
N ARG A 132 -4.05 0.53 -9.02
CA ARG A 132 -2.64 0.13 -9.15
C ARG A 132 -2.46 -1.32 -8.76
N PHE A 133 -1.73 -2.02 -9.59
CA PHE A 133 -1.40 -3.42 -9.43
C PHE A 133 0.07 -3.57 -9.06
N ILE A 134 0.33 -4.48 -8.14
CA ILE A 134 1.67 -4.94 -7.78
C ILE A 134 1.71 -6.45 -8.02
N ASN A 135 2.67 -6.90 -8.81
CA ASN A 135 2.77 -8.29 -9.25
C ASN A 135 1.42 -8.84 -9.77
N GLN A 136 0.79 -8.07 -10.67
CA GLN A 136 -0.50 -8.37 -11.34
C GLN A 136 -1.72 -8.44 -10.40
N LYS A 137 -1.59 -8.09 -9.15
CA LYS A 137 -2.70 -8.13 -8.19
C LYS A 137 -3.07 -6.70 -7.75
N PRO A 138 -4.36 -6.35 -7.61
CA PRO A 138 -4.77 -5.05 -7.12
C PRO A 138 -4.16 -4.77 -5.75
N ALA A 139 -3.53 -3.63 -5.57
CA ALA A 139 -2.86 -3.25 -4.34
C ALA A 139 -3.39 -1.96 -3.73
N MET A 140 -3.73 -0.98 -4.57
CA MET A 140 -4.23 0.32 -4.09
C MET A 140 -5.07 1.05 -5.13
N ILE A 141 -5.92 1.93 -4.66
CA ILE A 141 -6.69 2.90 -5.45
C ILE A 141 -6.14 4.28 -5.12
N GLU A 142 -5.80 5.05 -6.14
CA GLU A 142 -5.35 6.43 -6.02
C GLU A 142 -6.37 7.38 -6.67
N THR A 143 -6.79 8.40 -5.94
CA THR A 143 -7.61 9.51 -6.45
C THR A 143 -6.80 10.78 -6.34
N THR A 144 -6.36 11.30 -7.47
CA THR A 144 -5.46 12.45 -7.58
C THR A 144 -6.20 13.67 -8.05
N HIS A 145 -5.95 14.82 -7.41
CA HIS A 145 -6.49 16.13 -7.75
C HIS A 145 -5.35 17.05 -8.20
N LEU A 146 -5.48 17.66 -9.35
CA LEU A 146 -4.47 18.50 -10.01
C LEU A 146 -5.08 19.76 -10.58
N SER A 147 -4.37 20.89 -10.51
CA SER A 147 -4.80 22.12 -11.18
C SER A 147 -4.78 21.95 -12.71
N GLU A 148 -5.89 22.29 -13.39
CA GLU A 148 -5.91 22.34 -14.86
C GLU A 148 -4.93 23.37 -15.38
N ALA A 149 -4.89 24.56 -14.78
CA ALA A 149 -4.01 25.64 -15.21
C ALA A 149 -2.52 25.24 -15.18
N MET A 150 -2.14 24.38 -14.25
CA MET A 150 -0.77 23.85 -14.15
C MET A 150 -0.49 22.76 -15.21
N PHE A 151 -1.50 22.01 -15.60
CA PHE A 151 -1.37 20.86 -16.52
C PHE A 151 -2.43 20.86 -17.63
N PRO A 152 -2.52 21.86 -18.49
CA PRO A 152 -3.64 22.05 -19.43
C PRO A 152 -3.86 20.88 -20.40
N GLU A 153 -2.81 20.13 -20.76
CA GLU A 153 -2.87 19.01 -21.69
C GLU A 153 -3.04 17.64 -21.01
N LEU A 154 -3.10 17.59 -19.69
CA LEU A 154 -2.98 16.33 -18.94
C LEU A 154 -4.15 15.39 -19.23
N LEU A 155 -5.38 15.90 -19.27
CA LEU A 155 -6.58 15.09 -19.53
C LEU A 155 -6.51 14.37 -20.86
N ARG A 156 -6.06 15.05 -21.92
CA ARG A 156 -5.86 14.46 -23.25
C ARG A 156 -4.76 13.39 -23.22
N LYS A 157 -3.61 13.70 -22.63
CA LYS A 157 -2.48 12.77 -22.50
C LYS A 157 -2.84 11.51 -21.71
N MET A 158 -3.63 11.65 -20.63
CA MET A 158 -4.10 10.51 -19.83
C MET A 158 -5.01 9.57 -20.61
N LYS A 159 -5.89 10.10 -21.46
CA LYS A 159 -6.77 9.29 -22.32
C LYS A 159 -6.00 8.56 -23.43
N GLU A 160 -4.94 9.18 -23.94
CA GLU A 160 -4.09 8.58 -24.97
C GLU A 160 -3.10 7.55 -24.40
N ASN A 161 -2.76 7.64 -23.09
CA ASN A 161 -1.72 6.86 -22.43
C ASN A 161 -2.13 6.39 -21.04
N GLU A 162 -3.21 5.61 -20.94
CA GLU A 162 -3.86 5.21 -19.67
C GLU A 162 -2.94 4.45 -18.70
N THR A 163 -1.94 3.75 -19.20
CA THR A 163 -1.02 2.93 -18.41
C THR A 163 0.26 3.66 -17.98
N GLN A 164 0.51 4.85 -18.52
CA GLN A 164 1.74 5.59 -18.26
C GLN A 164 1.75 6.18 -16.83
N SER A 165 2.94 6.42 -16.29
CA SER A 165 3.11 7.12 -15.02
C SER A 165 2.56 8.54 -15.12
N LEU A 166 1.79 8.96 -14.10
CA LEU A 166 1.23 10.32 -14.05
C LEU A 166 2.35 11.38 -14.12
N TYR A 167 3.43 11.19 -13.37
CA TYR A 167 4.56 12.13 -13.39
C TYR A 167 5.28 12.20 -14.74
N ALA A 168 5.33 11.09 -15.48
CA ALA A 168 5.87 11.10 -16.84
C ALA A 168 5.00 11.95 -17.80
N LEU A 169 3.68 11.99 -17.57
CA LEU A 169 2.75 12.81 -18.34
C LEU A 169 2.77 14.30 -17.92
N MET A 170 3.09 14.57 -16.66
CA MET A 170 3.13 15.93 -16.10
C MET A 170 4.32 16.76 -16.62
N LYS A 171 5.29 16.16 -17.28
CA LYS A 171 6.51 16.78 -17.85
C LYS A 171 7.07 17.93 -17.00
N ASN A 172 8.32 17.95 -16.67
CA ASN A 172 9.04 19.07 -16.04
C ASN A 172 8.55 19.53 -14.64
N VAL A 173 7.43 19.02 -14.13
CA VAL A 173 6.96 19.31 -12.76
C VAL A 173 7.21 18.09 -11.90
N ILE A 174 8.34 18.08 -11.20
CA ILE A 174 8.75 16.97 -10.34
C ILE A 174 8.49 17.37 -8.89
N PRO A 175 7.73 16.57 -8.13
CA PRO A 175 7.60 16.81 -6.69
C PRO A 175 8.95 16.67 -5.99
N THR A 176 9.27 17.64 -5.14
CA THR A 176 10.48 17.62 -4.32
C THR A 176 10.17 17.38 -2.84
N HIS A 177 8.94 17.67 -2.42
CA HIS A 177 8.49 17.50 -1.05
C HIS A 177 7.13 16.81 -1.02
N HIS A 178 6.95 15.88 -0.07
CA HIS A 178 5.69 15.19 0.16
C HIS A 178 5.31 15.28 1.64
N SER A 179 4.08 15.68 1.91
CA SER A 179 3.47 15.59 3.24
C SER A 179 2.46 14.45 3.25
N TYR A 180 2.48 13.64 4.28
CA TYR A 180 1.62 12.47 4.43
C TYR A 180 0.76 12.60 5.68
N ASN A 181 -0.53 12.33 5.54
CA ASN A 181 -1.40 11.97 6.65
C ASN A 181 -1.85 10.53 6.42
N VAL A 182 -1.68 9.68 7.42
CA VAL A 182 -2.02 8.26 7.33
C VAL A 182 -3.05 7.91 8.37
N SER A 183 -4.11 7.26 7.93
CA SER A 183 -5.21 6.78 8.77
C SER A 183 -5.67 5.40 8.32
N MET A 184 -6.58 4.80 9.08
CA MET A 184 -7.28 3.58 8.69
C MET A 184 -8.65 3.93 8.15
N ASN A 185 -9.04 3.24 7.09
CA ASN A 185 -10.39 3.32 6.51
C ASN A 185 -11.01 1.92 6.39
N ILE A 186 -12.33 1.89 6.35
CA ILE A 186 -13.08 0.68 6.04
C ILE A 186 -13.45 0.73 4.56
N CYS A 187 -13.23 -0.39 3.86
CA CYS A 187 -13.48 -0.51 2.43
C CYS A 187 -14.99 -0.52 2.14
N ASP A 188 -15.46 0.42 1.33
CA ASP A 188 -16.81 0.41 0.78
C ASP A 188 -16.96 -0.64 -0.33
N ILE A 189 -18.19 -0.87 -0.77
CA ILE A 189 -18.52 -1.90 -1.77
C ILE A 189 -17.83 -1.63 -3.12
N ASP A 190 -17.79 -0.39 -3.59
CA ASP A 190 -17.23 -0.05 -4.90
C ASP A 190 -15.71 -0.25 -4.92
N ASN A 191 -15.02 0.19 -3.87
CA ASN A 191 -13.59 -0.01 -3.74
C ASN A 191 -13.24 -1.48 -3.46
N ALA A 192 -14.11 -2.24 -2.77
CA ALA A 192 -13.94 -3.68 -2.55
C ALA A 192 -13.92 -4.46 -3.87
N VAL A 193 -14.86 -4.15 -4.77
CA VAL A 193 -14.90 -4.76 -6.12
C VAL A 193 -13.63 -4.45 -6.90
N LEU A 194 -13.17 -3.19 -6.88
CA LEU A 194 -11.94 -2.79 -7.59
C LEU A 194 -10.69 -3.47 -7.01
N LEU A 195 -10.60 -3.56 -5.69
CA LEU A 195 -9.46 -4.15 -5.00
C LEU A 195 -9.49 -5.68 -4.94
N GLY A 196 -10.62 -6.31 -5.25
CA GLY A 196 -10.82 -7.76 -5.13
C GLY A 196 -10.69 -8.25 -3.69
N ILE A 197 -11.33 -7.54 -2.75
CA ILE A 197 -11.37 -7.86 -1.32
C ILE A 197 -12.82 -7.81 -0.81
N GLU A 198 -13.05 -8.29 0.40
CA GLU A 198 -14.36 -8.19 1.04
C GLU A 198 -14.70 -6.75 1.43
N THR A 199 -15.98 -6.40 1.35
CA THR A 199 -16.51 -5.15 1.93
C THR A 199 -16.20 -5.11 3.43
N ASN A 200 -15.96 -3.93 3.97
CA ASN A 200 -15.52 -3.70 5.34
C ASN A 200 -14.09 -4.17 5.67
N SER A 201 -13.33 -4.67 4.70
CA SER A 201 -11.89 -4.92 4.91
C SER A 201 -11.17 -3.63 5.32
N PRO A 202 -10.23 -3.68 6.26
CA PRO A 202 -9.43 -2.51 6.63
C PRO A 202 -8.46 -2.12 5.52
N LEU A 203 -8.32 -0.81 5.31
CA LEU A 203 -7.41 -0.20 4.35
C LEU A 203 -6.54 0.84 5.04
N LEU A 204 -5.29 0.97 4.61
CA LEU A 204 -4.49 2.15 4.89
C LEU A 204 -4.93 3.28 3.96
N ASN A 205 -5.27 4.43 4.54
CA ASN A 205 -5.62 5.63 3.79
C ASN A 205 -4.51 6.66 3.92
N PHE A 206 -3.90 7.02 2.80
CA PHE A 206 -2.90 8.07 2.71
C PHE A 206 -3.51 9.31 2.06
N SER A 207 -3.41 10.45 2.72
CA SER A 207 -3.62 11.76 2.12
C SER A 207 -2.25 12.37 1.87
N ILE A 208 -1.89 12.58 0.61
CA ILE A 208 -0.57 12.97 0.16
C ILE A 208 -0.67 14.35 -0.51
N ILE A 209 0.10 15.31 -0.03
CA ILE A 209 0.26 16.61 -0.67
C ILE A 209 1.68 16.68 -1.20
N SER A 210 1.81 16.82 -2.52
CA SER A 210 3.09 16.92 -3.21
C SER A 210 3.36 18.36 -3.64
N LYS A 211 4.57 18.85 -3.41
CA LYS A 211 5.00 20.22 -3.71
C LYS A 211 6.24 20.23 -4.58
N ASP A 212 6.38 21.28 -5.39
CA ASP A 212 7.58 21.56 -6.17
C ASP A 212 8.69 22.21 -5.32
N SER A 213 9.82 22.54 -5.95
CA SER A 213 10.95 23.22 -5.30
C SER A 213 10.64 24.63 -4.82
N ASN A 214 9.58 25.25 -5.34
CA ASN A 214 9.11 26.58 -4.95
C ASN A 214 8.01 26.51 -3.88
N ASN A 215 7.76 25.34 -3.31
CA ASN A 215 6.72 25.06 -2.32
C ASN A 215 5.28 25.21 -2.84
N ASN A 216 5.06 25.27 -4.16
CA ASN A 216 3.72 25.24 -4.74
C ASN A 216 3.16 23.81 -4.66
N VAL A 217 1.88 23.70 -4.28
CA VAL A 217 1.20 22.40 -4.29
C VAL A 217 0.87 22.01 -5.72
N ILE A 218 1.42 20.90 -6.15
CA ILE A 218 1.22 20.36 -7.50
C ILE A 218 0.20 19.23 -7.54
N GLU A 219 0.02 18.51 -6.42
CA GLU A 219 -0.84 17.34 -6.35
C GLU A 219 -1.42 17.17 -4.94
N TYR A 220 -2.69 16.80 -4.88
CA TYR A 220 -3.29 16.17 -3.72
C TYR A 220 -3.80 14.79 -4.12
N CYS A 221 -3.26 13.75 -3.48
CA CYS A 221 -3.61 12.36 -3.76
C CYS A 221 -4.15 11.67 -2.51
N GLN A 222 -5.31 11.03 -2.64
CA GLN A 222 -5.82 10.07 -1.68
C GLN A 222 -5.52 8.66 -2.19
N SER A 223 -4.85 7.85 -1.37
CA SER A 223 -4.45 6.49 -1.74
C SER A 223 -4.96 5.49 -0.70
N LEU A 224 -5.94 4.68 -1.11
CA LEU A 224 -6.48 3.57 -0.32
C LEU A 224 -5.68 2.31 -0.64
N ARG A 225 -5.00 1.73 0.34
CA ARG A 225 -4.07 0.61 0.16
C ARG A 225 -4.47 -0.60 0.96
N ARG A 226 -4.37 -1.77 0.35
CA ARG A 226 -4.60 -3.06 1.01
C ARG A 226 -3.51 -3.34 2.03
N ILE A 227 -3.90 -3.66 3.27
CA ILE A 227 -2.97 -3.96 4.38
C ILE A 227 -2.23 -5.30 4.22
N ASP A 228 -2.80 -6.23 3.45
CA ASP A 228 -2.16 -7.51 3.12
C ASP A 228 -1.04 -7.36 2.07
N ARG A 229 -0.98 -6.22 1.36
CA ARG A 229 -0.01 -5.95 0.29
C ARG A 229 0.89 -4.76 0.51
N CYS A 230 0.48 -3.85 1.38
CA CYS A 230 1.18 -2.60 1.65
C CYS A 230 1.44 -2.46 3.15
N CYS A 231 2.59 -1.94 3.51
CA CYS A 231 2.91 -1.55 4.87
C CYS A 231 3.64 -0.20 4.90
N ILE A 232 3.71 0.39 6.06
CA ILE A 232 4.39 1.66 6.30
C ILE A 232 5.73 1.35 6.96
N ASN A 233 6.78 1.97 6.44
CA ASN A 233 8.08 2.05 7.11
C ASN A 233 8.39 3.52 7.35
N ALA A 234 8.51 3.93 8.61
CA ALA A 234 8.87 5.29 8.99
C ALA A 234 10.15 5.23 9.82
N SER A 235 11.21 5.91 9.36
CA SER A 235 12.43 6.09 10.11
C SER A 235 12.62 7.57 10.40
N PHE A 236 12.79 7.91 11.66
CA PHE A 236 13.07 9.27 12.11
C PHE A 236 14.53 9.35 12.50
N LYS A 237 15.26 10.33 11.98
CA LYS A 237 16.55 10.71 12.56
C LYS A 237 16.23 11.65 13.73
N ASN A 238 16.67 11.29 14.92
CA ASN A 238 16.67 12.24 16.03
C ASN A 238 17.62 13.39 15.63
N CYS A 239 17.10 14.61 15.61
CA CYS A 239 17.89 15.84 15.48
C CYS A 239 18.64 16.10 16.77
#